data_640632ba6fb8afb4774af76b40b60539
#
_entry.id   640632ba6fb8afb4774af76b40b60539
#
_cell.length_a   1.000
_cell.length_b   1.000
_cell.length_c   1.000
_cell.angle_alpha   90.00
_cell.angle_beta   90.00
_cell.angle_gamma   90.00
#
_symmetry.space_group_name_H-M   'P 1'
#
loop_
_entity.id
_entity.type
_entity.pdbx_description
1 polymer ?
#
loop_
_entity_poly.entity_id
_entity_poly.type
_entity_poly.pdbx_seq_one_letter_code
_entity_poly.pdbx_strand_id
1 'polypeptide(L)'
;DMPNALKAGFAVSGGYSYENGTSEFAVTGQGQSFEGNTSSEAGNLTIRLDETSILYAGQATGVAMNYAGTDIPLPITLTMGQAGFNMLMPIGQTEEPTDFGLGLTLGDVAVSDMIWGMVDPAGQLPRDPATIQIDLTGKARLTQDIMDEQAMMAASSPFGEIHALTVNALTLAIAGARLTGTGDFTFDNADMSTFPGMPRPEGALDLQLTGGNALLDTLVAMGLLPEEQAMGARMMLGLFARPGSGPDSLTSRIEVTPDGQLLANGQRLR
;
A
#
# COMPACT_ATOMS: atom_id res chain seq x y z
N ASP A 1 -2.17 32.71 -12.03
CA ASP A 1 -1.55 31.42 -11.69
C ASP A 1 -2.49 30.56 -10.84
N MET A 2 -2.26 29.27 -10.79
CA MET A 2 -3.15 28.32 -10.10
C MET A 2 -3.23 28.57 -8.58
N PRO A 3 -2.14 28.79 -7.85
CA PRO A 3 -2.20 29.05 -6.40
C PRO A 3 -3.11 30.24 -6.03
N ASN A 4 -3.00 31.34 -6.77
CA ASN A 4 -3.84 32.51 -6.52
C ASN A 4 -5.32 32.27 -6.88
N ALA A 5 -5.59 31.50 -7.92
CA ALA A 5 -6.95 31.14 -8.29
C ALA A 5 -7.60 30.25 -7.20
N LEU A 6 -6.90 29.28 -6.64
CA LEU A 6 -7.38 28.45 -5.54
C LEU A 6 -7.67 29.28 -4.30
N LYS A 7 -6.76 30.16 -3.90
CA LYS A 7 -6.98 31.10 -2.78
C LYS A 7 -8.16 32.06 -3.00
N ALA A 8 -8.53 32.32 -4.24
CA ALA A 8 -9.72 33.07 -4.63
C ALA A 8 -11.00 32.22 -4.70
N GLY A 9 -10.95 30.96 -4.26
CA GLY A 9 -12.10 30.04 -4.23
C GLY A 9 -12.31 29.26 -5.54
N PHE A 10 -11.30 29.23 -6.44
CA PHE A 10 -11.38 28.34 -7.58
C PHE A 10 -11.37 26.88 -7.13
N ALA A 11 -12.31 26.11 -7.63
CA ALA A 11 -12.36 24.67 -7.42
C ALA A 11 -12.73 23.98 -8.72
N VAL A 12 -12.19 22.81 -8.96
CA VAL A 12 -12.52 21.97 -10.10
C VAL A 12 -12.76 20.54 -9.64
N SER A 13 -13.81 19.95 -10.19
CA SER A 13 -14.05 18.51 -10.03
C SER A 13 -14.46 17.94 -11.37
N GLY A 14 -13.99 16.76 -11.65
CA GLY A 14 -14.31 16.05 -12.88
C GLY A 14 -14.02 14.57 -12.73
N GLY A 15 -14.54 13.81 -13.66
CA GLY A 15 -14.31 12.40 -13.73
C GLY A 15 -14.93 11.79 -14.95
N TYR A 16 -14.61 10.57 -15.22
CA TYR A 16 -15.24 9.77 -16.25
C TYR A 16 -15.39 8.33 -15.78
N SER A 17 -16.33 7.64 -16.35
CA SER A 17 -16.48 6.20 -16.26
C SER A 17 -16.51 5.60 -17.66
N TYR A 18 -16.08 4.37 -17.78
CA TYR A 18 -16.05 3.66 -19.04
C TYR A 18 -16.41 2.19 -18.84
N GLU A 19 -16.85 1.57 -19.93
CA GLU A 19 -17.04 0.13 -20.06
C GLU A 19 -16.18 -0.37 -21.23
N ASN A 20 -15.60 -1.57 -21.09
CA ASN A 20 -14.74 -2.20 -22.09
C ASN A 20 -13.56 -1.32 -22.53
N GLY A 21 -12.77 -0.87 -21.52
CA GLY A 21 -11.57 -0.08 -21.77
C GLY A 21 -10.45 -0.92 -22.35
N THR A 22 -9.71 -0.37 -23.32
CA THR A 22 -8.48 -0.96 -23.85
C THR A 22 -7.39 0.11 -23.99
N SER A 23 -6.15 -0.27 -23.75
CA SER A 23 -4.98 0.57 -23.95
C SER A 23 -3.84 -0.27 -24.52
N GLU A 24 -3.14 0.26 -25.52
CA GLU A 24 -1.99 -0.36 -26.14
C GLU A 24 -0.81 0.61 -26.12
N PHE A 25 0.36 0.11 -25.90
CA PHE A 25 1.59 0.90 -26.01
C PHE A 25 2.72 0.07 -26.59
N ALA A 26 3.64 0.74 -27.29
CA ALA A 26 4.87 0.16 -27.76
C ALA A 26 6.00 1.19 -27.61
N VAL A 27 7.10 0.75 -27.05
CA VAL A 27 8.32 1.56 -26.88
C VAL A 27 9.46 0.82 -27.56
N THR A 28 10.17 1.51 -28.46
CA THR A 28 11.33 0.96 -29.16
C THR A 28 12.52 1.92 -29.02
N GLY A 29 13.69 1.39 -28.73
CA GLY A 29 14.92 2.19 -28.63
C GLY A 29 16.14 1.32 -28.39
N GLN A 30 17.28 1.73 -28.95
CA GLN A 30 18.58 1.06 -28.78
C GLN A 30 18.60 -0.45 -29.06
N GLY A 31 17.76 -0.93 -30.00
CA GLY A 31 17.64 -2.35 -30.33
C GLY A 31 16.73 -3.17 -29.40
N GLN A 32 16.10 -2.53 -28.42
CA GLN A 32 15.13 -3.14 -27.53
C GLN A 32 13.72 -2.68 -27.90
N SER A 33 12.75 -3.58 -27.73
CA SER A 33 11.33 -3.29 -27.83
C SER A 33 10.59 -3.78 -26.59
N PHE A 34 9.63 -3.00 -26.15
CA PHE A 34 8.69 -3.35 -25.10
C PHE A 34 7.30 -2.93 -25.54
N GLU A 35 6.39 -3.87 -25.56
CA GLU A 35 5.00 -3.62 -25.94
C GLU A 35 4.06 -4.24 -24.92
N GLY A 36 2.87 -3.68 -24.83
CA GLY A 36 1.85 -4.20 -23.95
C GLY A 36 0.47 -3.73 -24.31
N ASN A 37 -0.49 -4.50 -23.88
CA ASN A 37 -1.88 -4.12 -23.90
C ASN A 37 -2.52 -4.36 -22.55
N THR A 38 -3.49 -3.51 -22.24
CA THR A 38 -4.32 -3.63 -21.05
C THR A 38 -5.77 -3.54 -21.48
N SER A 39 -6.61 -4.41 -20.95
CA SER A 39 -8.05 -4.33 -21.07
C SER A 39 -8.71 -4.34 -19.70
N SER A 40 -9.89 -3.76 -19.59
CA SER A 40 -10.71 -3.78 -18.38
C SER A 40 -12.20 -3.78 -18.73
N GLU A 41 -13.01 -4.46 -17.93
CA GLU A 41 -14.47 -4.52 -18.16
C GLU A 41 -15.14 -3.19 -17.87
N ALA A 42 -14.76 -2.54 -16.78
CA ALA A 42 -15.27 -1.22 -16.41
C ALA A 42 -14.24 -0.47 -15.56
N GLY A 43 -14.38 0.84 -15.52
CA GLY A 43 -13.57 1.66 -14.63
C GLY A 43 -14.09 3.09 -14.52
N ASN A 44 -13.55 3.80 -13.55
CA ASN A 44 -13.77 5.24 -13.38
C ASN A 44 -12.51 5.93 -12.89
N LEU A 45 -12.48 7.23 -13.12
CA LEU A 45 -11.48 8.14 -12.60
C LEU A 45 -12.18 9.40 -12.08
N THR A 46 -11.76 9.88 -10.92
CA THR A 46 -12.26 11.10 -10.29
C THR A 46 -11.08 11.98 -9.89
N ILE A 47 -11.19 13.27 -10.21
CA ILE A 47 -10.24 14.31 -9.81
C ILE A 47 -11.05 15.43 -9.15
N ARG A 48 -10.61 15.89 -7.99
CA ARG A 48 -11.11 17.11 -7.34
C ARG A 48 -9.93 17.91 -6.83
N LEU A 49 -9.98 19.20 -7.07
CA LEU A 49 -8.99 20.16 -6.59
C LEU A 49 -9.75 21.37 -6.05
N ASP A 50 -9.46 21.76 -4.85
CA ASP A 50 -9.96 22.97 -4.20
C ASP A 50 -8.82 23.67 -3.43
N GLU A 51 -9.13 24.75 -2.69
CA GLU A 51 -8.14 25.53 -1.93
C GLU A 51 -7.35 24.68 -0.93
N THR A 52 -7.95 23.63 -0.39
CA THR A 52 -7.40 22.87 0.75
C THR A 52 -6.86 21.50 0.38
N SER A 53 -7.36 20.90 -0.71
CA SER A 53 -7.08 19.49 -0.99
C SER A 53 -7.09 19.13 -2.48
N ILE A 54 -6.39 18.07 -2.80
CA ILE A 54 -6.51 17.35 -4.06
C ILE A 54 -6.94 15.91 -3.79
N LEU A 55 -7.98 15.47 -4.51
CA LEU A 55 -8.39 14.07 -4.59
C LEU A 55 -8.11 13.54 -5.98
N TYR A 56 -7.42 12.40 -6.05
CA TYR A 56 -7.23 11.63 -7.25
C TYR A 56 -7.56 10.16 -6.96
N ALA A 57 -8.62 9.65 -7.54
CA ALA A 57 -9.10 8.31 -7.29
C ALA A 57 -9.53 7.62 -8.57
N GLY A 58 -9.25 6.33 -8.66
CA GLY A 58 -9.65 5.51 -9.80
C GLY A 58 -9.82 4.06 -9.41
N GLN A 59 -10.69 3.37 -10.13
CA GLN A 59 -10.87 1.94 -10.01
C GLN A 59 -11.18 1.32 -11.37
N ALA A 60 -10.79 0.07 -11.53
CA ALA A 60 -11.11 -0.75 -12.69
C ALA A 60 -11.42 -2.18 -12.24
N THR A 61 -12.26 -2.87 -13.00
CA THR A 61 -12.63 -4.28 -12.77
C THR A 61 -12.32 -5.11 -14.01
N GLY A 62 -12.11 -6.42 -13.82
CA GLY A 62 -11.82 -7.35 -14.89
C GLY A 62 -10.59 -6.95 -15.70
N VAL A 63 -9.50 -6.55 -15.01
CA VAL A 63 -8.28 -6.05 -15.67
C VAL A 63 -7.46 -7.21 -16.18
N ALA A 64 -7.06 -7.17 -17.46
CA ALA A 64 -6.09 -8.08 -18.05
C ALA A 64 -4.96 -7.28 -18.69
N MET A 65 -3.73 -7.70 -18.41
CA MET A 65 -2.51 -7.07 -18.91
C MET A 65 -1.64 -8.12 -19.60
N ASN A 66 -1.13 -7.78 -20.78
CA ASN A 66 -0.18 -8.61 -21.51
C ASN A 66 1.02 -7.76 -21.89
N TYR A 67 2.21 -8.24 -21.54
CA TYR A 67 3.47 -7.56 -21.80
C TYR A 67 4.43 -8.49 -22.54
N ALA A 68 5.10 -7.96 -23.53
CA ALA A 68 6.15 -8.63 -24.27
C ALA A 68 7.31 -7.67 -24.56
N GLY A 69 8.50 -8.20 -24.72
CA GLY A 69 9.66 -7.35 -25.03
C GLY A 69 10.89 -8.18 -25.36
N THR A 70 11.88 -7.56 -25.95
CA THR A 70 13.12 -8.23 -26.39
C THR A 70 13.86 -8.92 -25.23
N ASP A 71 13.82 -8.29 -24.03
CA ASP A 71 14.48 -8.81 -22.83
C ASP A 71 13.53 -9.64 -21.94
N ILE A 72 12.28 -9.79 -22.36
CA ILE A 72 11.28 -10.60 -21.66
C ILE A 72 11.25 -11.96 -22.38
N PRO A 73 11.77 -13.04 -21.76
CA PRO A 73 11.91 -14.33 -22.42
C PRO A 73 10.57 -14.94 -22.81
N LEU A 74 9.50 -14.59 -22.13
CA LEU A 74 8.14 -15.08 -22.40
C LEU A 74 7.12 -13.96 -22.13
N PRO A 75 6.03 -13.85 -22.92
CA PRO A 75 4.97 -12.88 -22.63
C PRO A 75 4.41 -13.04 -21.23
N ILE A 76 4.30 -11.93 -20.51
CA ILE A 76 3.73 -11.89 -19.17
C ILE A 76 2.25 -11.57 -19.30
N THR A 77 1.39 -12.47 -18.85
CA THR A 77 -0.05 -12.21 -18.70
C THR A 77 -0.40 -12.15 -17.23
N LEU A 78 -1.05 -11.07 -16.85
CA LEU A 78 -1.53 -10.80 -15.51
C LEU A 78 -3.00 -10.43 -15.59
N THR A 79 -3.81 -10.98 -14.69
CA THR A 79 -5.22 -10.59 -14.53
C THR A 79 -5.48 -10.11 -13.11
N MET A 80 -6.43 -9.19 -12.95
CA MET A 80 -6.90 -8.71 -11.65
C MET A 80 -8.43 -8.59 -11.71
N GLY A 81 -9.11 -9.10 -10.70
CA GLY A 81 -10.55 -8.89 -10.55
C GLY A 81 -10.86 -7.42 -10.28
N GLN A 82 -10.00 -6.76 -9.50
CA GLN A 82 -10.12 -5.35 -9.15
C GLN A 82 -8.74 -4.69 -9.06
N ALA A 83 -8.63 -3.48 -9.62
CA ALA A 83 -7.52 -2.56 -9.38
C ALA A 83 -8.09 -1.20 -8.98
N GLY A 84 -7.52 -0.57 -7.96
CA GLY A 84 -8.01 0.71 -7.48
C GLY A 84 -6.96 1.48 -6.70
N PHE A 85 -7.08 2.79 -6.75
CA PHE A 85 -6.30 3.69 -5.92
C PHE A 85 -7.15 4.88 -5.50
N ASN A 86 -6.84 5.45 -4.35
CA ASN A 86 -7.30 6.78 -3.97
C ASN A 86 -6.16 7.53 -3.28
N MET A 87 -6.10 8.83 -3.50
CA MET A 87 -5.17 9.73 -2.88
C MET A 87 -5.89 11.04 -2.59
N LEU A 88 -6.13 11.30 -1.32
CA LEU A 88 -6.59 12.58 -0.82
C LEU A 88 -5.43 13.26 -0.08
N MET A 89 -4.99 14.41 -0.54
CA MET A 89 -3.88 15.12 0.07
C MET A 89 -4.26 16.58 0.35
N PRO A 90 -3.92 17.11 1.54
CA PRO A 90 -3.93 18.56 1.76
C PRO A 90 -2.90 19.23 0.85
N ILE A 91 -3.24 20.39 0.30
CA ILE A 91 -2.37 21.20 -0.55
C ILE A 91 -2.23 22.62 -0.05
N GLY A 92 -3.23 23.13 0.66
CA GLY A 92 -3.24 24.45 1.26
C GLY A 92 -2.74 24.43 2.71
N GLN A 93 -2.12 25.52 3.12
CA GLN A 93 -1.79 25.76 4.52
C GLN A 93 -3.09 26.06 5.30
N THR A 94 -3.32 25.32 6.38
CA THR A 94 -4.52 25.47 7.24
C THR A 94 -4.12 25.60 8.69
N GLU A 95 -4.96 26.28 9.49
CA GLU A 95 -4.74 26.37 10.96
C GLU A 95 -5.06 25.02 11.62
N GLU A 96 -6.12 24.35 11.19
CA GLU A 96 -6.57 23.06 11.72
C GLU A 96 -6.11 21.91 10.81
N PRO A 97 -5.84 20.71 11.38
CA PRO A 97 -5.51 19.52 10.60
C PRO A 97 -6.66 19.10 9.68
N THR A 98 -6.35 18.86 8.42
CA THR A 98 -7.30 18.43 7.37
C THR A 98 -7.16 16.94 7.07
N ASP A 99 -8.17 16.38 6.42
CA ASP A 99 -8.19 14.98 6.06
C ASP A 99 -7.14 14.67 4.98
N PHE A 100 -6.46 13.53 5.13
CA PHE A 100 -5.74 12.88 4.06
C PHE A 100 -6.16 11.40 3.94
N GLY A 101 -5.91 10.81 2.79
CA GLY A 101 -6.18 9.39 2.55
C GLY A 101 -5.28 8.82 1.46
N LEU A 102 -4.90 7.56 1.63
CA LEU A 102 -4.16 6.78 0.65
C LEU A 102 -4.74 5.38 0.58
N GLY A 103 -5.24 5.00 -0.59
CA GLY A 103 -5.74 3.66 -0.85
C GLY A 103 -5.09 3.04 -2.07
N LEU A 104 -4.79 1.74 -1.96
CA LEU A 104 -4.38 0.88 -3.06
C LEU A 104 -5.09 -0.46 -2.92
N THR A 105 -5.71 -0.91 -3.99
CA THR A 105 -6.32 -2.24 -4.07
C THR A 105 -5.88 -2.93 -5.36
N LEU A 106 -5.27 -4.10 -5.22
CA LEU A 106 -5.02 -5.04 -6.30
C LEU A 106 -5.65 -6.36 -5.84
N GLY A 107 -6.85 -6.63 -6.29
CA GLY A 107 -7.65 -7.78 -5.88
C GLY A 107 -7.66 -8.87 -6.94
N ASP A 108 -7.63 -10.12 -6.50
CA ASP A 108 -7.68 -11.32 -7.34
C ASP A 108 -6.62 -11.32 -8.44
N VAL A 109 -5.39 -10.96 -8.05
CA VAL A 109 -4.24 -10.92 -8.97
C VAL A 109 -3.81 -12.34 -9.31
N ALA A 110 -3.85 -12.69 -10.59
CA ALA A 110 -3.40 -13.98 -11.08
C ALA A 110 -2.41 -13.80 -12.25
N VAL A 111 -1.38 -14.62 -12.26
CA VAL A 111 -0.42 -14.70 -13.36
C VAL A 111 -0.69 -15.95 -14.19
N SER A 112 -0.24 -15.97 -15.44
CA SER A 112 -0.45 -17.11 -16.34
C SER A 112 0.20 -18.40 -15.81
N ASP A 113 -0.36 -19.55 -16.21
CA ASP A 113 0.18 -20.88 -15.89
C ASP A 113 1.62 -21.05 -16.34
N MET A 114 2.03 -20.35 -17.39
CA MET A 114 3.41 -20.38 -17.90
C MET A 114 4.37 -19.76 -16.88
N ILE A 115 4.00 -18.62 -16.25
CA ILE A 115 4.80 -17.98 -15.20
C ILE A 115 4.84 -18.87 -13.96
N TRP A 116 3.68 -19.42 -13.55
CA TRP A 116 3.62 -20.38 -12.46
C TRP A 116 4.49 -21.60 -12.70
N GLY A 117 4.51 -22.13 -13.93
CA GLY A 117 5.35 -23.29 -14.30
C GLY A 117 6.85 -23.03 -14.19
N MET A 118 7.31 -21.77 -14.28
CA MET A 118 8.71 -21.40 -14.04
C MET A 118 9.06 -21.32 -12.55
N VAL A 119 8.14 -20.82 -11.74
CA VAL A 119 8.36 -20.60 -10.29
C VAL A 119 8.07 -21.87 -9.49
N ASP A 120 7.01 -22.57 -9.84
CA ASP A 120 6.52 -23.77 -9.16
C ASP A 120 6.16 -24.88 -10.18
N PRO A 121 7.15 -25.49 -10.84
CA PRO A 121 6.91 -26.53 -11.82
C PRO A 121 6.29 -27.81 -11.23
N ALA A 122 6.42 -28.02 -9.91
CA ALA A 122 5.86 -29.16 -9.21
C ALA A 122 4.45 -28.92 -8.67
N GLY A 123 3.91 -27.68 -8.77
CA GLY A 123 2.57 -27.32 -8.31
C GLY A 123 2.38 -27.45 -6.80
N GLN A 124 3.38 -27.07 -6.03
CA GLN A 124 3.37 -27.19 -4.56
C GLN A 124 2.72 -25.99 -3.87
N LEU A 125 2.74 -24.81 -4.52
CA LEU A 125 2.13 -23.60 -3.98
C LEU A 125 0.63 -23.55 -4.34
N PRO A 126 -0.23 -23.15 -3.41
CA PRO A 126 -1.60 -22.77 -3.72
C PRO A 126 -1.62 -21.66 -4.78
N ARG A 127 -2.47 -21.83 -5.81
CA ARG A 127 -2.64 -20.88 -6.91
C ARG A 127 -3.83 -19.95 -6.72
N ASP A 128 -4.22 -19.73 -5.46
CA ASP A 128 -5.24 -18.75 -5.14
C ASP A 128 -4.77 -17.36 -5.58
N PRO A 129 -5.66 -16.55 -6.17
CA PRO A 129 -5.32 -15.21 -6.58
C PRO A 129 -4.77 -14.37 -5.43
N ALA A 130 -3.72 -13.59 -5.72
CA ALA A 130 -3.11 -12.72 -4.73
C ALA A 130 -3.95 -11.45 -4.52
N THR A 131 -3.89 -10.88 -3.31
CA THR A 131 -4.53 -9.61 -2.99
C THR A 131 -3.56 -8.71 -2.25
N ILE A 132 -3.50 -7.44 -2.66
CA ILE A 132 -2.84 -6.37 -1.94
C ILE A 132 -3.89 -5.28 -1.72
N GLN A 133 -4.14 -4.94 -0.47
CA GLN A 133 -5.02 -3.83 -0.11
C GLN A 133 -4.38 -3.02 1.00
N ILE A 134 -4.31 -1.71 0.78
CA ILE A 134 -3.89 -0.72 1.78
C ILE A 134 -4.96 0.37 1.74
N ASP A 135 -5.54 0.70 2.89
CA ASP A 135 -6.48 1.80 3.05
C ASP A 135 -6.12 2.57 4.32
N LEU A 136 -5.62 3.77 4.13
CA LEU A 136 -5.17 4.67 5.17
C LEU A 136 -5.98 5.98 5.10
N THR A 137 -6.42 6.46 6.25
CA THR A 137 -6.98 7.79 6.42
C THR A 137 -6.34 8.48 7.61
N GLY A 138 -6.42 9.79 7.68
CA GLY A 138 -5.86 10.51 8.83
C GLY A 138 -6.07 11.99 8.77
N LYS A 139 -5.38 12.68 9.68
CA LYS A 139 -5.37 14.13 9.80
C LYS A 139 -3.93 14.65 9.68
N ALA A 140 -3.73 15.61 8.79
CA ALA A 140 -2.43 16.26 8.62
C ALA A 140 -2.62 17.77 8.46
N ARG A 141 -1.63 18.54 8.87
CA ARG A 141 -1.59 19.98 8.69
C ARG A 141 -0.33 20.36 7.92
N LEU A 142 -0.49 21.05 6.80
CA LEU A 142 0.65 21.62 6.09
C LEU A 142 1.13 22.88 6.83
N THR A 143 2.41 22.93 7.14
CA THR A 143 3.08 24.07 7.77
C THR A 143 3.60 25.05 6.72
N GLN A 144 3.65 24.61 5.46
CA GLN A 144 4.09 25.41 4.32
C GLN A 144 3.14 25.19 3.14
N ASP A 145 3.03 26.20 2.29
CA ASP A 145 2.25 26.10 1.05
C ASP A 145 3.07 25.30 0.02
N ILE A 146 2.66 24.06 -0.26
CA ILE A 146 3.35 23.19 -1.21
C ILE A 146 3.22 23.67 -2.67
N MET A 147 2.35 24.64 -2.94
CA MET A 147 2.19 25.27 -4.24
C MET A 147 3.15 26.46 -4.44
N ASP A 148 3.84 26.87 -3.38
CA ASP A 148 4.89 27.90 -3.44
C ASP A 148 6.28 27.26 -3.62
N GLU A 149 6.76 27.26 -4.86
CA GLU A 149 8.06 26.68 -5.24
C GLU A 149 9.23 27.31 -4.47
N GLN A 150 9.15 28.60 -4.14
CA GLN A 150 10.21 29.29 -3.39
C GLN A 150 10.20 28.87 -1.92
N ALA A 151 9.02 28.73 -1.32
CA ALA A 151 8.87 28.22 0.04
C ALA A 151 9.37 26.77 0.13
N MET A 152 9.04 25.94 -0.86
CA MET A 152 9.50 24.56 -0.95
C MET A 152 11.03 24.43 -1.04
N MET A 153 11.68 25.27 -1.85
CA MET A 153 13.15 25.27 -1.98
C MET A 153 13.86 25.81 -0.74
N ALA A 154 13.24 26.70 0.02
CA ALA A 154 13.80 27.30 1.22
C ALA A 154 13.57 26.47 2.50
N ALA A 155 12.75 25.43 2.42
CA ALA A 155 12.32 24.66 3.57
C ALA A 155 13.49 23.88 4.19
N SER A 156 13.73 24.12 5.46
CA SER A 156 14.69 23.39 6.31
C SER A 156 14.02 22.40 7.29
N SER A 157 12.69 22.35 7.30
CA SER A 157 11.87 21.50 8.19
C SER A 157 10.83 20.74 7.39
N PRO A 158 10.21 19.68 7.95
CA PRO A 158 9.13 18.95 7.32
C PRO A 158 8.00 19.87 6.85
N PHE A 159 7.44 19.59 5.67
CA PHE A 159 6.38 20.41 5.05
C PHE A 159 5.04 20.36 5.78
N GLY A 160 4.88 19.45 6.76
CA GLY A 160 3.64 19.28 7.48
C GLY A 160 3.81 18.46 8.75
N GLU A 161 2.73 18.39 9.49
CA GLU A 161 2.56 17.64 10.72
C GLU A 161 1.48 16.59 10.51
N ILE A 162 1.72 15.36 10.97
CA ILE A 162 0.69 14.34 11.07
C ILE A 162 0.07 14.38 12.46
N HIS A 163 -1.26 14.32 12.55
CA HIS A 163 -1.99 14.36 13.81
C HIS A 163 -2.71 13.05 14.12
N ALA A 164 -3.21 12.37 13.10
CA ALA A 164 -3.86 11.07 13.23
C ALA A 164 -3.63 10.22 12.00
N LEU A 165 -3.59 8.89 12.19
CA LEU A 165 -3.53 7.89 11.14
C LEU A 165 -4.40 6.71 11.54
N THR A 166 -5.35 6.35 10.69
CA THR A 166 -6.13 5.13 10.79
C THR A 166 -5.74 4.19 9.65
N VAL A 167 -5.38 2.98 9.99
CA VAL A 167 -5.22 1.86 9.06
C VAL A 167 -6.59 1.18 8.97
N ASN A 168 -7.42 1.57 8.00
CA ASN A 168 -8.76 1.01 7.81
C ASN A 168 -8.68 -0.44 7.34
N ALA A 169 -7.73 -0.72 6.44
CA ALA A 169 -7.45 -2.07 5.96
C ALA A 169 -5.98 -2.19 5.52
N LEU A 170 -5.37 -3.27 5.94
CA LEU A 170 -4.15 -3.84 5.38
C LEU A 170 -4.45 -5.29 5.04
N THR A 171 -4.30 -5.70 3.79
CA THR A 171 -4.42 -7.10 3.37
C THR A 171 -3.31 -7.43 2.40
N LEU A 172 -2.59 -8.52 2.70
CA LEU A 172 -1.68 -9.18 1.77
C LEU A 172 -2.03 -10.67 1.76
N ALA A 173 -2.46 -11.17 0.61
CA ALA A 173 -2.74 -12.60 0.43
C ALA A 173 -1.94 -13.10 -0.78
N ILE A 174 -1.18 -14.17 -0.58
CA ILE A 174 -0.39 -14.80 -1.63
C ILE A 174 -0.09 -16.25 -1.26
N ALA A 175 -0.24 -17.16 -2.22
CA ALA A 175 0.17 -18.57 -2.11
C ALA A 175 -0.33 -19.24 -0.80
N GLY A 176 -1.60 -19.04 -0.46
CA GLY A 176 -2.24 -19.62 0.72
C GLY A 176 -1.97 -18.91 2.04
N ALA A 177 -1.03 -17.96 2.09
CA ALA A 177 -0.81 -17.11 3.26
C ALA A 177 -1.62 -15.81 3.17
N ARG A 178 -2.11 -15.31 4.32
CA ARG A 178 -2.88 -14.06 4.40
C ARG A 178 -2.51 -13.28 5.64
N LEU A 179 -2.05 -12.06 5.46
CA LEU A 179 -1.86 -11.05 6.50
C LEU A 179 -2.98 -10.01 6.39
N THR A 180 -3.62 -9.71 7.51
CA THR A 180 -4.56 -8.58 7.63
C THR A 180 -4.18 -7.69 8.79
N GLY A 181 -4.59 -6.42 8.73
CA GLY A 181 -4.32 -5.47 9.80
C GLY A 181 -5.29 -4.29 9.81
N THR A 182 -5.52 -3.76 11.01
CA THR A 182 -6.23 -2.50 11.27
C THR A 182 -5.60 -1.79 12.45
N GLY A 183 -5.69 -0.47 12.51
CA GLY A 183 -5.10 0.27 13.63
C GLY A 183 -5.40 1.75 13.60
N ASP A 184 -5.18 2.38 14.76
CA ASP A 184 -5.39 3.81 14.94
C ASP A 184 -4.22 4.41 15.73
N PHE A 185 -3.74 5.57 15.27
CA PHE A 185 -2.66 6.31 15.90
C PHE A 185 -2.97 7.80 15.94
N THR A 186 -2.58 8.44 17.02
CA THR A 186 -2.44 9.90 17.15
C THR A 186 -0.97 10.26 17.28
N PHE A 187 -0.61 11.51 17.00
CA PHE A 187 0.78 11.95 16.98
C PHE A 187 0.96 13.22 17.81
N ASP A 188 1.93 13.19 18.72
CA ASP A 188 2.37 14.35 19.47
C ASP A 188 3.53 15.03 18.72
N ASN A 189 3.22 16.09 17.99
CA ASN A 189 4.18 16.85 17.20
C ASN A 189 5.15 17.69 18.07
N ALA A 190 4.89 17.83 19.36
CA ALA A 190 5.81 18.49 20.29
C ALA A 190 6.95 17.56 20.75
N ASP A 191 6.74 16.25 20.68
CA ASP A 191 7.75 15.25 21.06
C ASP A 191 8.39 14.59 19.83
N MET A 192 9.50 15.17 19.36
CA MET A 192 10.34 14.64 18.27
C MET A 192 11.55 13.84 18.80
N SER A 193 11.65 13.66 20.10
CA SER A 193 12.81 13.07 20.78
C SER A 193 12.62 11.60 21.12
N THR A 194 11.43 11.20 21.51
CA THR A 194 11.11 9.81 21.87
C THR A 194 11.28 8.87 20.67
N PHE A 195 10.87 9.30 19.47
CA PHE A 195 11.12 8.58 18.22
C PHE A 195 11.91 9.50 17.28
N PRO A 196 13.25 9.37 17.19
CA PRO A 196 14.07 10.29 16.43
C PRO A 196 13.64 10.42 14.97
N GLY A 197 13.34 11.66 14.55
CA GLY A 197 12.95 11.98 13.17
C GLY A 197 11.46 11.89 12.87
N MET A 198 10.60 11.57 13.87
CA MET A 198 9.15 11.55 13.71
C MET A 198 8.45 12.00 14.99
N PRO A 199 7.26 12.61 14.92
CA PRO A 199 6.45 12.91 16.10
C PRO A 199 6.08 11.61 16.83
N ARG A 200 5.99 11.70 18.17
CA ARG A 200 5.69 10.52 19.00
C ARG A 200 4.30 9.98 18.66
N PRO A 201 4.21 8.75 18.13
CA PRO A 201 2.93 8.09 17.94
C PRO A 201 2.36 7.59 19.27
N GLU A 202 1.04 7.48 19.34
CA GLU A 202 0.29 6.79 20.39
C GLU A 202 -0.86 6.04 19.74
N GLY A 203 -1.01 4.75 20.00
CA GLY A 203 -2.05 3.93 19.39
C GLY A 203 -1.67 2.48 19.25
N ALA A 204 -2.40 1.76 18.41
CA ALA A 204 -2.15 0.34 18.20
C ALA A 204 -2.46 -0.11 16.78
N LEU A 205 -1.74 -1.14 16.34
CA LEU A 205 -1.94 -1.89 15.11
C LEU A 205 -2.21 -3.35 15.48
N ASP A 206 -3.39 -3.84 15.11
CA ASP A 206 -3.77 -5.24 15.27
C ASP A 206 -3.55 -5.98 13.94
N LEU A 207 -2.77 -7.06 13.99
CA LEU A 207 -2.39 -7.87 12.84
C LEU A 207 -2.84 -9.32 13.01
N GLN A 208 -3.23 -9.96 11.92
CA GLN A 208 -3.50 -11.39 11.87
C GLN A 208 -2.80 -12.00 10.65
N LEU A 209 -2.04 -13.08 10.87
CA LEU A 209 -1.41 -13.88 9.82
C LEU A 209 -1.99 -15.29 9.85
N THR A 210 -2.42 -15.79 8.71
CA THR A 210 -2.84 -17.19 8.53
C THR A 210 -2.05 -17.83 7.40
N GLY A 211 -1.77 -19.15 7.49
CA GLY A 211 -1.04 -19.89 6.46
C GLY A 211 0.46 -19.56 6.35
N GLY A 212 0.99 -18.73 7.27
CA GLY A 212 2.37 -18.26 7.19
C GLY A 212 3.41 -19.37 7.37
N ASN A 213 3.21 -20.27 8.33
CA ASN A 213 4.13 -21.39 8.55
C ASN A 213 4.06 -22.41 7.41
N ALA A 214 2.85 -22.70 6.88
CA ALA A 214 2.66 -23.60 5.75
C ALA A 214 3.38 -23.06 4.49
N LEU A 215 3.31 -21.75 4.23
CA LEU A 215 4.05 -21.12 3.14
C LEU A 215 5.56 -21.26 3.33
N LEU A 216 6.09 -21.00 4.54
CA LEU A 216 7.51 -21.17 4.84
C LEU A 216 7.96 -22.61 4.63
N ASP A 217 7.19 -23.61 5.08
CA ASP A 217 7.48 -25.03 4.89
C ASP A 217 7.55 -25.41 3.40
N THR A 218 6.57 -24.92 2.61
CA THR A 218 6.52 -25.16 1.18
C THR A 218 7.72 -24.53 0.46
N LEU A 219 8.07 -23.29 0.77
CA LEU A 219 9.22 -22.61 0.16
C LEU A 219 10.55 -23.32 0.47
N VAL A 220 10.70 -23.85 1.69
CA VAL A 220 11.88 -24.67 2.08
C VAL A 220 11.89 -25.96 1.30
N ALA A 221 10.75 -26.68 1.21
CA ALA A 221 10.66 -27.93 0.46
C ALA A 221 10.97 -27.76 -1.03
N MET A 222 10.62 -26.61 -1.61
CA MET A 222 10.95 -26.23 -3.00
C MET A 222 12.42 -25.81 -3.19
N GLY A 223 13.17 -25.61 -2.10
CA GLY A 223 14.54 -25.07 -2.16
C GLY A 223 14.61 -23.57 -2.49
N LEU A 224 13.50 -22.85 -2.46
CA LEU A 224 13.42 -21.41 -2.70
C LEU A 224 13.82 -20.59 -1.46
N LEU A 225 13.70 -21.18 -0.27
CA LEU A 225 14.06 -20.56 1.00
C LEU A 225 14.98 -21.49 1.80
N PRO A 226 16.19 -21.06 2.20
CA PRO A 226 17.03 -21.82 3.11
C PRO A 226 16.34 -22.06 4.45
N GLU A 227 16.51 -23.26 5.03
CA GLU A 227 15.88 -23.63 6.31
C GLU A 227 16.26 -22.68 7.46
N GLU A 228 17.50 -22.19 7.47
CA GLU A 228 17.98 -21.21 8.47
C GLU A 228 17.20 -19.89 8.42
N GLN A 229 16.86 -19.44 7.20
CA GLN A 229 16.06 -18.22 7.02
C GLN A 229 14.60 -18.45 7.43
N ALA A 230 14.03 -19.61 7.13
CA ALA A 230 12.69 -19.98 7.60
C ALA A 230 12.62 -20.06 9.12
N MET A 231 13.65 -20.63 9.75
CA MET A 231 13.77 -20.68 11.22
C MET A 231 13.89 -19.27 11.82
N GLY A 232 14.70 -18.39 11.20
CA GLY A 232 14.81 -16.98 11.59
C GLY A 232 13.47 -16.25 11.49
N ALA A 233 12.72 -16.45 10.40
CA ALA A 233 11.38 -15.87 10.23
C ALA A 233 10.41 -16.34 11.32
N ARG A 234 10.38 -17.65 11.63
CA ARG A 234 9.54 -18.19 12.71
C ARG A 234 9.91 -17.66 14.08
N MET A 235 11.21 -17.49 14.35
CA MET A 235 11.68 -16.89 15.60
C MET A 235 11.20 -15.43 15.72
N MET A 236 11.29 -14.65 14.64
CA MET A 236 10.76 -13.28 14.61
C MET A 236 9.24 -13.27 14.80
N LEU A 237 8.49 -14.14 14.13
CA LEU A 237 7.05 -14.27 14.36
C LEU A 237 6.75 -14.60 15.82
N GLY A 238 7.50 -15.49 16.46
CA GLY A 238 7.33 -15.85 17.87
C GLY A 238 7.63 -14.72 18.86
N LEU A 239 8.44 -13.72 18.46
CA LEU A 239 8.70 -12.53 19.29
C LEU A 239 7.55 -11.53 19.25
N PHE A 240 6.90 -11.39 18.09
CA PHE A 240 5.92 -10.34 17.87
C PHE A 240 4.46 -10.84 17.87
N ALA A 241 4.24 -12.14 17.71
CA ALA A 241 2.90 -12.69 17.56
C ALA A 241 2.61 -13.79 18.60
N ARG A 242 1.30 -14.07 18.77
CA ARG A 242 0.76 -15.15 19.59
C ARG A 242 -0.08 -16.08 18.73
N PRO A 243 -0.24 -17.37 19.11
CA PRO A 243 -1.19 -18.25 18.43
C PRO A 243 -2.59 -17.64 18.39
N GLY A 244 -3.20 -17.63 17.22
CA GLY A 244 -4.58 -17.24 16.99
C GLY A 244 -5.54 -18.42 17.19
N SER A 245 -6.81 -18.22 16.84
CA SER A 245 -7.87 -19.21 17.07
C SER A 245 -7.97 -20.34 16.04
N GLY A 246 -7.24 -20.24 14.92
CA GLY A 246 -7.28 -21.22 13.83
C GLY A 246 -5.96 -21.98 13.65
N PRO A 247 -5.96 -23.03 12.81
CA PRO A 247 -4.73 -23.70 12.42
C PRO A 247 -3.85 -22.69 11.65
N ASP A 248 -2.54 -22.71 11.91
CA ASP A 248 -1.54 -21.79 11.34
C ASP A 248 -2.00 -20.32 11.37
N SER A 249 -2.56 -19.90 12.51
CA SER A 249 -3.03 -18.54 12.75
C SER A 249 -2.20 -17.89 13.84
N LEU A 250 -1.72 -16.69 13.55
CA LEU A 250 -0.97 -15.84 14.46
C LEU A 250 -1.67 -14.47 14.55
N THR A 251 -1.67 -13.89 15.74
CA THR A 251 -2.16 -12.53 15.99
C THR A 251 -1.07 -11.70 16.66
N SER A 252 -1.02 -10.42 16.34
CA SER A 252 -0.10 -9.49 16.94
C SER A 252 -0.78 -8.15 17.19
N ARG A 253 -0.66 -7.61 18.39
CA ARG A 253 -1.02 -6.23 18.71
C ARG A 253 0.25 -5.47 19.01
N ILE A 254 0.60 -4.56 18.12
CA ILE A 254 1.72 -3.63 18.30
C ILE A 254 1.15 -2.32 18.84
N GLU A 255 1.60 -1.88 19.99
CA GLU A 255 1.05 -0.71 20.69
C GLU A 255 2.18 0.26 21.07
N VAL A 256 1.94 1.54 20.85
CA VAL A 256 2.75 2.61 21.42
C VAL A 256 1.91 3.30 22.49
N THR A 257 2.40 3.25 23.72
CA THR A 257 1.70 3.83 24.87
C THR A 257 1.89 5.36 24.95
N PRO A 258 1.06 6.07 25.74
CA PRO A 258 1.26 7.50 25.98
C PRO A 258 2.66 7.88 26.49
N ASP A 259 3.30 6.96 27.24
CA ASP A 259 4.67 7.15 27.74
C ASP A 259 5.76 6.82 26.68
N GLY A 260 5.38 6.53 25.44
CA GLY A 260 6.30 6.22 24.34
C GLY A 260 6.93 4.81 24.41
N GLN A 261 6.35 3.90 25.18
CA GLN A 261 6.79 2.50 25.23
C GLN A 261 6.22 1.74 24.02
N LEU A 262 7.05 0.95 23.37
CA LEU A 262 6.64 0.04 22.31
C LEU A 262 6.38 -1.35 22.91
N LEU A 263 5.16 -1.84 22.74
CA LEU A 263 4.73 -3.14 23.22
C LEU A 263 4.34 -4.04 22.04
N ALA A 264 4.60 -5.34 22.17
CA ALA A 264 4.00 -6.38 21.34
C ALA A 264 3.19 -7.32 22.21
N ASN A 265 1.89 -7.38 21.99
CA ASN A 265 0.96 -8.18 22.79
C ASN A 265 1.07 -7.93 24.30
N GLY A 266 1.33 -6.68 24.71
CA GLY A 266 1.54 -6.28 26.09
C GLY A 266 2.95 -6.55 26.64
N GLN A 267 3.87 -7.10 25.86
CA GLN A 267 5.28 -7.25 26.24
C GLN A 267 6.07 -6.06 25.74
N ARG A 268 6.85 -5.44 26.60
CA ARG A 268 7.67 -4.29 26.26
C ARG A 268 8.83 -4.69 25.35
N LEU A 269 8.96 -4.02 24.22
CA LEU A 269 10.06 -4.15 23.27
C LEU A 269 11.10 -3.04 23.46
N ARG A 270 10.62 -1.83 23.84
CA ARG A 270 11.42 -0.62 24.07
C ARG A 270 10.82 0.22 25.19
#